data_69320fb80a21b9dd568bf1bc975ec781
#
_entry.id   69320fb80a21b9dd568bf1bc975ec781
#
_cell.length_a   1.000
_cell.length_b   1.000
_cell.length_c   1.000
_cell.angle_alpha   90.00
_cell.angle_beta   90.00
_cell.angle_gamma   90.00
#
_symmetry.space_group_name_H-M   'P 1'
#
loop_
_entity.id
_entity.type
_entity.pdbx_description
1 polymer ?
#
loop_
_entity_poly.entity_id
_entity_poly.type
_entity_poly.pdbx_seq_one_letter_code
_entity_poly.pdbx_strand_id
1 'polypeptide(L)'
;MFHKTGRCSSVAAVAMMFFATALAAQPRLPADLILVNAEVLTMDPGRPTARGLAIRENQIVAIGTDAEVKKLRGPITRVMDLGGRTVIPGIVDTHIHAIRGGQGFSFESYWSEQTTLVGAIDELKREADQRGAGKWVAVVGAWDPEQFAERRMPTVKELSEAIPDNPAYVQYLYNSAVLNEKGIEALGLNSGARLPSGIVVERDGGGKATGKLRGGIGPFNVLVSRISPNTPEQNRRNLAAFFGELNKLGVTGIVDPAAGDFPVYDALFSLWRDKALTVRVAYRASALPSESEFTWFTTTLTFLPPLFGDDMLRFLGVGEVLVFGMNDGVMMGPGFSPSQKARDELFKVAMLAAERAYPLEIHAYTNDGASAILDVFEKVAEKRPIKDLRWAITHISTGTEETFERMRRLGLAYTVQMGPYFEAPAIREANGESVAQTSPPTRLALDKGLMVAGGTDSTRIGVINVWRAIEYHVTGQSAGAAVRRRSDFLLTREEALRLYTANAAWITFDERHRGTLTPGKLADLAVLDAPFLRTPADQIHSIRSVMTIVDGKVVYVDHNALRVPAIAANRLPGRSSTKR
;
A
#
# COMPACT_ATOMS: atom_id res chain seq x y z
N MET A 1 -25.75 36.47 -87.77
CA MET A 1 -24.80 36.10 -88.83
C MET A 1 -23.93 34.96 -88.28
N PHE A 2 -24.05 33.84 -88.89
CA PHE A 2 -23.33 32.57 -88.87
C PHE A 2 -21.83 32.67 -88.55
N HIS A 3 -21.23 31.75 -87.72
CA HIS A 3 -20.57 30.58 -88.26
C HIS A 3 -20.26 29.49 -87.20
N LYS A 4 -20.52 28.25 -87.51
CA LYS A 4 -20.13 26.97 -86.88
C LYS A 4 -18.66 26.69 -87.16
N THR A 5 -18.05 25.93 -86.20
CA THR A 5 -17.12 24.82 -86.45
C THR A 5 -16.58 24.45 -85.06
N GLY A 6 -16.50 23.26 -84.56
CA GLY A 6 -16.22 21.96 -85.10
C GLY A 6 -15.54 21.23 -83.92
N ARG A 7 -16.23 20.23 -83.35
CA ARG A 7 -15.69 19.42 -82.23
C ARG A 7 -14.70 18.39 -82.77
N CYS A 8 -13.51 18.31 -82.14
CA CYS A 8 -12.70 17.09 -82.12
C CYS A 8 -12.56 16.58 -80.70
N SER A 9 -13.19 15.46 -80.42
CA SER A 9 -13.11 14.75 -79.14
C SER A 9 -11.91 13.81 -79.19
N SER A 10 -10.89 14.10 -78.37
CA SER A 10 -9.79 13.16 -78.12
C SER A 10 -10.03 12.51 -76.76
N VAL A 11 -10.39 11.21 -76.78
CA VAL A 11 -10.51 10.35 -75.59
C VAL A 11 -9.09 9.93 -75.19
N ALA A 12 -8.57 10.52 -74.12
CA ALA A 12 -7.35 10.05 -73.48
C ALA A 12 -7.72 9.04 -72.39
N ALA A 13 -7.44 7.76 -72.64
CA ALA A 13 -7.56 6.67 -71.64
C ALA A 13 -6.40 6.79 -70.63
N VAL A 14 -6.70 7.24 -69.40
CA VAL A 14 -5.74 7.23 -68.28
C VAL A 14 -5.76 5.84 -67.66
N ALA A 15 -4.72 5.04 -67.94
CA ALA A 15 -4.45 3.77 -67.25
C ALA A 15 -3.99 4.09 -65.83
N MET A 16 -4.87 3.91 -64.82
CA MET A 16 -4.50 3.90 -63.39
C MET A 16 -3.73 2.60 -63.08
N MET A 17 -2.40 2.70 -63.02
CA MET A 17 -1.57 1.66 -62.41
C MET A 17 -1.73 1.74 -60.90
N PHE A 18 -2.46 0.78 -60.30
CA PHE A 18 -2.44 0.53 -58.85
C PHE A 18 -1.06 -0.04 -58.47
N PHE A 19 -0.17 0.84 -57.97
CA PHE A 19 0.98 0.38 -57.21
C PHE A 19 0.47 -0.11 -55.84
N ALA A 20 0.27 -1.40 -55.68
CA ALA A 20 0.16 -2.02 -54.38
C ALA A 20 1.54 -1.96 -53.71
N THR A 21 1.79 -0.88 -52.99
CA THR A 21 2.92 -0.84 -52.07
C THR A 21 2.66 -1.87 -51.00
N ALA A 22 3.31 -3.04 -51.12
CA ALA A 22 3.44 -3.96 -50.00
C ALA A 22 4.10 -3.17 -48.86
N LEU A 23 3.32 -2.85 -47.82
CA LEU A 23 3.86 -2.35 -46.57
C LEU A 23 4.79 -3.45 -46.03
N ALA A 24 6.09 -3.34 -46.31
CA ALA A 24 7.09 -4.20 -45.70
C ALA A 24 6.93 -4.06 -44.19
N ALA A 25 6.51 -5.11 -43.50
CA ALA A 25 6.40 -5.13 -42.06
C ALA A 25 7.76 -4.69 -41.51
N GLN A 26 7.77 -3.55 -40.82
CA GLN A 26 9.00 -3.07 -40.19
C GLN A 26 9.56 -4.19 -39.30
N PRO A 27 10.88 -4.48 -39.38
CA PRO A 27 11.48 -5.51 -38.56
C PRO A 27 11.19 -5.20 -37.08
N ARG A 28 10.44 -6.09 -36.44
CA ARG A 28 10.13 -5.95 -35.01
C ARG A 28 11.44 -6.08 -34.25
N LEU A 29 11.82 -5.02 -33.52
CA LEU A 29 13.00 -5.07 -32.66
C LEU A 29 12.87 -6.23 -31.66
N PRO A 30 13.99 -6.97 -31.39
CA PRO A 30 13.98 -8.08 -30.44
C PRO A 30 13.61 -7.63 -29.02
N ALA A 31 13.08 -8.56 -28.23
CA ALA A 31 12.87 -8.38 -26.80
C ALA A 31 14.17 -8.69 -26.02
N ASP A 32 14.31 -8.11 -24.83
CA ASP A 32 15.42 -8.43 -23.92
C ASP A 32 15.10 -9.67 -23.08
N LEU A 33 13.83 -9.79 -22.65
CA LEU A 33 13.32 -10.91 -21.86
C LEU A 33 11.99 -11.41 -22.44
N ILE A 34 11.87 -12.72 -22.59
CA ILE A 34 10.62 -13.39 -22.96
C ILE A 34 10.29 -14.41 -21.87
N LEU A 35 9.11 -14.28 -21.28
CA LEU A 35 8.55 -15.22 -20.33
C LEU A 35 7.55 -16.10 -21.08
N VAL A 36 7.68 -17.43 -20.94
CA VAL A 36 6.85 -18.43 -21.63
C VAL A 36 6.33 -19.47 -20.65
N ASN A 37 5.38 -20.29 -21.12
CA ASN A 37 4.78 -21.36 -20.32
C ASN A 37 4.28 -20.83 -18.96
N ALA A 38 3.51 -19.74 -19.00
CA ALA A 38 2.93 -19.08 -17.86
C ALA A 38 1.40 -19.14 -17.88
N GLU A 39 0.78 -18.94 -16.73
CA GLU A 39 -0.61 -18.55 -16.59
C GLU A 39 -0.65 -17.04 -16.33
N VAL A 40 -0.77 -16.24 -17.38
CA VAL A 40 -0.72 -14.78 -17.28
C VAL A 40 -2.13 -14.25 -17.03
N LEU A 41 -2.37 -13.64 -15.87
CA LEU A 41 -3.58 -12.91 -15.51
C LEU A 41 -3.33 -11.43 -15.79
N THR A 42 -3.88 -10.93 -16.88
CA THR A 42 -3.49 -9.60 -17.39
C THR A 42 -4.17 -8.45 -16.68
N MET A 43 -5.28 -8.68 -16.01
CA MET A 43 -6.21 -7.66 -15.48
C MET A 43 -6.78 -6.73 -16.58
N ASP A 44 -6.57 -7.04 -17.85
CA ASP A 44 -7.16 -6.36 -18.99
C ASP A 44 -8.44 -7.10 -19.44
N PRO A 45 -9.63 -6.46 -19.35
CA PRO A 45 -10.88 -7.11 -19.77
C PRO A 45 -10.88 -7.55 -21.24
N GLY A 46 -10.13 -6.86 -22.10
CA GLY A 46 -10.03 -7.21 -23.53
C GLY A 46 -9.22 -8.47 -23.80
N ARG A 47 -8.34 -8.87 -22.88
CA ARG A 47 -7.53 -10.09 -22.95
C ARG A 47 -7.21 -10.58 -21.54
N PRO A 48 -8.14 -11.18 -20.82
CA PRO A 48 -7.97 -11.49 -19.39
C PRO A 48 -6.82 -12.45 -19.11
N THR A 49 -6.45 -13.33 -20.07
CA THR A 49 -5.38 -14.32 -19.90
C THR A 49 -4.44 -14.40 -21.10
N ALA A 50 -3.20 -14.86 -20.85
CA ALA A 50 -2.21 -15.19 -21.87
C ALA A 50 -1.30 -16.34 -21.40
N ARG A 51 -0.35 -16.76 -22.25
CA ARG A 51 0.63 -17.84 -21.94
C ARG A 51 2.05 -17.33 -21.83
N GLY A 52 2.33 -16.15 -22.37
CA GLY A 52 3.64 -15.55 -22.31
C GLY A 52 3.61 -14.05 -22.59
N LEU A 53 4.70 -13.40 -22.29
CA LEU A 53 4.93 -11.98 -22.56
C LEU A 53 6.39 -11.70 -22.91
N ALA A 54 6.62 -10.60 -23.64
CA ALA A 54 7.95 -10.14 -24.04
C ALA A 54 8.18 -8.72 -23.55
N ILE A 55 9.37 -8.49 -22.99
CA ILE A 55 9.81 -7.22 -22.41
C ILE A 55 10.99 -6.69 -23.21
N ARG A 56 10.99 -5.40 -23.52
CA ARG A 56 12.12 -4.65 -24.04
C ARG A 56 12.31 -3.41 -23.20
N GLU A 57 13.54 -3.21 -22.73
CA GLU A 57 13.84 -2.12 -21.78
C GLU A 57 12.91 -2.21 -20.56
N ASN A 58 12.08 -1.21 -20.34
CA ASN A 58 11.13 -1.18 -19.24
C ASN A 58 9.67 -1.42 -19.66
N GLN A 59 9.41 -1.85 -20.92
CA GLN A 59 8.06 -1.99 -21.45
C GLN A 59 7.70 -3.42 -21.85
N ILE A 60 6.44 -3.78 -21.68
CA ILE A 60 5.84 -4.97 -22.30
C ILE A 60 5.64 -4.67 -23.79
N VAL A 61 6.27 -5.43 -24.67
CA VAL A 61 6.19 -5.23 -26.12
C VAL A 61 5.29 -6.24 -26.82
N ALA A 62 5.00 -7.37 -26.19
CA ALA A 62 4.01 -8.34 -26.67
C ALA A 62 3.47 -9.17 -25.51
N ILE A 63 2.23 -9.65 -25.67
CA ILE A 63 1.58 -10.61 -24.79
C ILE A 63 0.70 -11.54 -25.64
N GLY A 64 0.70 -12.84 -25.34
CA GLY A 64 -0.06 -13.80 -26.12
C GLY A 64 0.32 -15.25 -25.83
N THR A 65 0.28 -16.10 -26.85
CA THR A 65 0.80 -17.47 -26.79
C THR A 65 2.33 -17.49 -26.76
N ASP A 66 2.92 -18.60 -26.31
CA ASP A 66 4.38 -18.81 -26.35
C ASP A 66 4.96 -18.62 -27.75
N ALA A 67 4.25 -19.09 -28.77
CA ALA A 67 4.68 -18.97 -30.16
C ALA A 67 4.70 -17.51 -30.64
N GLU A 68 3.71 -16.72 -30.25
CA GLU A 68 3.65 -15.30 -30.61
C GLU A 68 4.77 -14.49 -29.99
N VAL A 69 5.03 -14.64 -28.68
CA VAL A 69 6.06 -13.87 -27.99
C VAL A 69 7.47 -14.30 -28.40
N LYS A 70 7.69 -15.60 -28.72
CA LYS A 70 8.97 -16.12 -29.23
C LYS A 70 9.36 -15.54 -30.58
N LYS A 71 8.42 -14.99 -31.38
CA LYS A 71 8.75 -14.28 -32.63
C LYS A 71 9.61 -13.01 -32.40
N LEU A 72 9.68 -12.53 -31.16
CA LEU A 72 10.52 -11.38 -30.78
C LEU A 72 11.89 -11.81 -30.23
N ARG A 73 12.25 -13.09 -30.35
CA ARG A 73 13.56 -13.58 -29.91
C ARG A 73 14.65 -13.08 -30.87
N GLY A 74 15.67 -12.44 -30.32
CA GLY A 74 16.92 -12.08 -30.99
C GLY A 74 18.12 -12.82 -30.39
N PRO A 75 19.35 -12.54 -30.86
CA PRO A 75 20.56 -13.24 -30.42
C PRO A 75 20.85 -13.12 -28.91
N ILE A 76 20.51 -11.99 -28.31
CA ILE A 76 20.75 -11.69 -26.88
C ILE A 76 19.50 -11.82 -26.01
N THR A 77 18.35 -12.14 -26.61
CA THR A 77 17.08 -12.29 -25.86
C THR A 77 17.18 -13.45 -24.89
N ARG A 78 16.88 -13.18 -23.65
CA ARG A 78 16.70 -14.20 -22.61
C ARG A 78 15.30 -14.78 -22.72
N VAL A 79 15.18 -16.09 -22.80
CA VAL A 79 13.88 -16.80 -22.76
C VAL A 79 13.82 -17.58 -21.46
N MET A 80 12.79 -17.36 -20.67
CA MET A 80 12.58 -18.02 -19.38
C MET A 80 11.28 -18.81 -19.42
N ASP A 81 11.39 -20.12 -19.17
CA ASP A 81 10.23 -21.01 -18.98
C ASP A 81 9.79 -20.93 -17.52
N LEU A 82 8.53 -20.52 -17.29
CA LEU A 82 7.98 -20.33 -15.94
C LEU A 82 7.31 -21.59 -15.38
N GLY A 83 7.27 -22.70 -16.14
CA GLY A 83 6.74 -23.98 -15.65
C GLY A 83 5.26 -23.94 -15.25
N GLY A 84 4.46 -23.12 -15.90
CA GLY A 84 3.03 -22.97 -15.63
C GLY A 84 2.69 -22.00 -14.48
N ARG A 85 3.67 -21.28 -13.94
CA ARG A 85 3.43 -20.33 -12.84
C ARG A 85 2.53 -19.17 -13.26
N THR A 86 1.80 -18.65 -12.29
CA THR A 86 0.94 -17.47 -12.48
C THR A 86 1.79 -16.19 -12.55
N VAL A 87 1.49 -15.36 -13.56
CA VAL A 87 2.06 -14.01 -13.72
C VAL A 87 0.93 -13.01 -13.58
N ILE A 88 1.13 -11.98 -12.76
CA ILE A 88 0.17 -10.89 -12.52
C ILE A 88 0.83 -9.53 -12.77
N PRO A 89 0.06 -8.46 -13.01
CA PRO A 89 0.59 -7.10 -12.90
C PRO A 89 1.20 -6.91 -11.51
N GLY A 90 2.23 -6.10 -11.44
CA GLY A 90 2.83 -5.76 -10.16
C GLY A 90 1.78 -5.19 -9.20
N ILE A 91 1.80 -5.66 -7.98
CA ILE A 91 0.89 -5.21 -6.92
C ILE A 91 1.25 -3.78 -6.52
N VAL A 92 0.23 -2.95 -6.32
CA VAL A 92 0.37 -1.59 -5.77
C VAL A 92 -0.46 -1.52 -4.48
N ASP A 93 0.22 -1.25 -3.38
CA ASP A 93 -0.41 -0.97 -2.10
C ASP A 93 -0.74 0.52 -2.03
N THR A 94 -2.02 0.89 -2.06
CA THR A 94 -2.43 2.30 -2.16
C THR A 94 -2.41 3.06 -0.85
N HIS A 95 -2.08 2.38 0.26
CA HIS A 95 -2.01 3.00 1.58
C HIS A 95 -1.13 2.17 2.51
N ILE A 96 0.14 2.54 2.61
CA ILE A 96 1.13 1.87 3.46
C ILE A 96 2.11 2.88 4.02
N HIS A 97 2.26 2.94 5.33
CA HIS A 97 3.22 3.82 6.00
C HIS A 97 4.66 3.28 5.88
N ALA A 98 5.18 3.30 4.67
CA ALA A 98 6.45 2.65 4.33
C ALA A 98 7.66 3.33 4.99
N ILE A 99 7.63 4.65 5.16
CA ILE A 99 8.70 5.38 5.85
C ILE A 99 8.77 4.94 7.31
N ARG A 100 7.62 4.89 7.99
CA ARG A 100 7.51 4.39 9.37
C ARG A 100 7.89 2.91 9.46
N GLY A 101 7.46 2.10 8.49
CA GLY A 101 7.84 0.69 8.38
C GLY A 101 9.35 0.50 8.24
N GLY A 102 10.01 1.32 7.42
CA GLY A 102 11.47 1.34 7.33
C GLY A 102 12.14 1.71 8.64
N GLN A 103 11.64 2.73 9.34
CA GLN A 103 12.18 3.12 10.65
C GLN A 103 12.08 1.99 11.69
N GLY A 104 10.94 1.26 11.71
CA GLY A 104 10.71 0.15 12.63
C GLY A 104 11.31 -1.19 12.20
N PHE A 105 11.73 -1.35 10.96
CA PHE A 105 12.01 -2.63 10.32
C PHE A 105 12.96 -3.56 11.09
N SER A 106 14.02 -3.04 11.66
CA SER A 106 14.98 -3.82 12.45
C SER A 106 14.60 -3.97 13.93
N PHE A 107 13.47 -3.39 14.34
CA PHE A 107 13.08 -3.29 15.73
C PHE A 107 11.72 -3.94 16.02
N GLU A 108 10.72 -3.74 15.14
CA GLU A 108 9.35 -4.21 15.35
C GLU A 108 9.21 -5.67 14.96
N SER A 109 8.55 -6.45 15.81
CA SER A 109 8.14 -7.84 15.60
C SER A 109 6.66 -7.89 15.27
N TYR A 110 6.22 -8.93 14.55
CA TYR A 110 4.83 -9.07 14.11
C TYR A 110 4.22 -10.38 14.58
N TRP A 111 3.10 -10.30 15.29
CA TRP A 111 2.36 -11.45 15.80
C TRP A 111 1.20 -11.91 14.92
N SER A 112 1.05 -11.34 13.75
CA SER A 112 -0.10 -11.55 12.86
C SER A 112 -0.35 -13.01 12.43
N GLU A 113 0.68 -13.85 12.47
CA GLU A 113 0.58 -15.28 12.11
C GLU A 113 0.51 -16.19 13.35
N GLN A 114 0.59 -15.63 14.54
CA GLN A 114 0.55 -16.39 15.78
C GLN A 114 -0.89 -16.71 16.19
N THR A 115 -1.18 -17.97 16.51
CA THR A 115 -2.50 -18.43 16.92
C THR A 115 -2.60 -18.75 18.42
N THR A 116 -1.48 -18.66 19.14
CA THR A 116 -1.42 -18.83 20.60
C THR A 116 -0.54 -17.74 21.21
N LEU A 117 -0.91 -17.30 22.39
CA LEU A 117 -0.14 -16.30 23.12
C LEU A 117 1.25 -16.83 23.53
N VAL A 118 1.32 -18.12 23.87
CA VAL A 118 2.59 -18.78 24.19
C VAL A 118 3.52 -18.74 22.98
N GLY A 119 3.04 -19.11 21.79
CA GLY A 119 3.84 -19.04 20.56
C GLY A 119 4.30 -17.63 20.21
N ALA A 120 3.45 -16.62 20.44
CA ALA A 120 3.76 -15.21 20.24
C ALA A 120 4.88 -14.73 21.19
N ILE A 121 4.80 -15.09 22.47
CA ILE A 121 5.84 -14.77 23.47
C ILE A 121 7.15 -15.50 23.15
N ASP A 122 7.10 -16.77 22.73
CA ASP A 122 8.28 -17.54 22.33
C ASP A 122 8.98 -16.94 21.10
N GLU A 123 8.23 -16.38 20.16
CA GLU A 123 8.81 -15.65 19.03
C GLU A 123 9.55 -14.40 19.51
N LEU A 124 8.93 -13.59 20.36
CA LEU A 124 9.54 -12.39 20.90
C LEU A 124 10.78 -12.71 21.76
N LYS A 125 10.79 -13.85 22.47
CA LYS A 125 11.95 -14.37 23.19
C LYS A 125 13.10 -14.71 22.23
N ARG A 126 12.83 -15.44 21.15
CA ARG A 126 13.86 -15.75 20.14
C ARG A 126 14.52 -14.48 19.57
N GLU A 127 13.73 -13.43 19.35
CA GLU A 127 14.26 -12.15 18.92
C GLU A 127 15.10 -11.47 20.00
N ALA A 128 14.68 -11.53 21.27
CA ALA A 128 15.46 -11.02 22.37
C ALA A 128 16.83 -11.69 22.45
N ASP A 129 16.87 -13.02 22.32
CA ASP A 129 18.10 -13.81 22.30
C ASP A 129 19.02 -13.40 21.13
N GLN A 130 18.46 -13.16 19.94
CA GLN A 130 19.22 -12.71 18.76
C GLN A 130 19.77 -11.30 18.91
N ARG A 131 19.05 -10.40 19.56
CA ARG A 131 19.46 -8.98 19.75
C ARG A 131 20.50 -8.81 20.86
N GLY A 132 20.54 -9.75 21.80
CA GLY A 132 21.40 -9.72 22.98
C GLY A 132 20.83 -8.91 24.15
N ALA A 133 21.34 -9.19 25.34
CA ALA A 133 20.83 -8.61 26.60
C ALA A 133 20.81 -7.07 26.59
N GLY A 134 19.82 -6.50 27.24
CA GLY A 134 19.62 -5.05 27.38
C GLY A 134 19.06 -4.33 26.14
N LYS A 135 18.85 -5.03 25.02
CA LYS A 135 18.24 -4.44 23.81
C LYS A 135 16.73 -4.58 23.85
N TRP A 136 16.03 -3.53 23.44
CA TRP A 136 14.59 -3.56 23.32
C TRP A 136 14.10 -4.59 22.30
N VAL A 137 13.01 -5.25 22.64
CA VAL A 137 12.16 -6.01 21.71
C VAL A 137 10.74 -5.47 21.78
N ALA A 138 10.08 -5.37 20.61
CA ALA A 138 8.78 -4.72 20.57
C ALA A 138 7.85 -5.33 19.54
N VAL A 139 6.59 -5.48 19.93
CA VAL A 139 5.45 -5.68 19.04
C VAL A 139 4.61 -4.41 19.05
N VAL A 140 4.43 -3.78 17.90
CA VAL A 140 3.87 -2.42 17.86
C VAL A 140 2.49 -2.36 17.18
N GLY A 141 1.84 -3.52 17.00
CA GLY A 141 0.49 -3.62 16.44
C GLY A 141 0.35 -4.73 15.40
N ALA A 142 -0.69 -4.67 14.60
CA ALA A 142 -1.06 -5.67 13.60
C ALA A 142 -1.33 -7.06 14.22
N TRP A 143 -2.06 -7.10 15.32
CA TRP A 143 -2.54 -8.30 16.00
C TRP A 143 -3.74 -7.95 16.87
N ASP A 144 -4.54 -8.97 17.23
CA ASP A 144 -5.69 -8.86 18.12
C ASP A 144 -5.67 -9.99 19.16
N PRO A 145 -6.02 -9.74 20.43
CA PRO A 145 -6.13 -10.79 21.45
C PRO A 145 -7.04 -11.96 21.06
N GLU A 146 -8.10 -11.71 20.30
CA GLU A 146 -9.04 -12.75 19.84
C GLU A 146 -8.43 -13.73 18.83
N GLN A 147 -7.26 -13.41 18.24
CA GLN A 147 -6.56 -14.36 17.36
C GLN A 147 -5.89 -15.50 18.11
N PHE A 148 -5.62 -15.32 19.41
CA PHE A 148 -5.00 -16.34 20.25
C PHE A 148 -6.03 -17.31 20.83
N ALA A 149 -5.65 -18.56 21.01
CA ALA A 149 -6.47 -19.56 21.70
C ALA A 149 -6.85 -19.08 23.11
N GLU A 150 -5.96 -18.34 23.78
CA GLU A 150 -6.14 -17.76 25.11
C GLU A 150 -7.03 -16.51 25.13
N ARG A 151 -7.28 -15.87 24.00
CA ARG A 151 -8.14 -14.71 23.81
C ARG A 151 -7.90 -13.57 24.80
N ARG A 152 -6.63 -13.23 25.04
CA ARG A 152 -6.25 -12.17 25.98
C ARG A 152 -4.89 -11.54 25.66
N MET A 153 -4.65 -10.42 26.27
CA MET A 153 -3.34 -9.76 26.29
C MET A 153 -2.30 -10.57 27.08
N PRO A 154 -1.00 -10.45 26.77
CA PRO A 154 0.06 -10.94 27.64
C PRO A 154 0.05 -10.18 28.96
N THR A 155 0.51 -10.84 30.03
CA THR A 155 0.73 -10.20 31.32
C THR A 155 2.18 -9.73 31.47
N VAL A 156 2.40 -8.76 32.33
CA VAL A 156 3.76 -8.31 32.70
C VAL A 156 4.62 -9.46 33.22
N LYS A 157 4.01 -10.36 34.01
CA LYS A 157 4.68 -11.54 34.56
C LYS A 157 5.15 -12.48 33.47
N GLU A 158 4.27 -12.86 32.52
CA GLU A 158 4.62 -13.75 31.42
C GLU A 158 5.76 -13.19 30.56
N LEU A 159 5.68 -11.90 30.22
CA LEU A 159 6.76 -11.23 29.47
C LEU A 159 8.07 -11.16 30.28
N SER A 160 8.00 -10.94 31.59
CA SER A 160 9.20 -10.86 32.45
C SER A 160 9.86 -12.22 32.65
N GLU A 161 9.07 -13.29 32.79
CA GLU A 161 9.58 -14.66 32.91
C GLU A 161 10.20 -15.15 31.58
N ALA A 162 9.57 -14.84 30.45
CA ALA A 162 10.07 -15.27 29.15
C ALA A 162 11.28 -14.44 28.67
N ILE A 163 11.34 -13.14 29.01
CA ILE A 163 12.33 -12.18 28.51
C ILE A 163 12.92 -11.40 29.70
N PRO A 164 13.73 -12.07 30.56
CA PRO A 164 14.24 -11.46 31.81
C PRO A 164 15.35 -10.43 31.59
N ASP A 165 16.11 -10.52 30.48
CA ASP A 165 17.33 -9.72 30.26
C ASP A 165 17.14 -8.55 29.30
N ASN A 166 15.99 -8.47 28.63
CA ASN A 166 15.69 -7.46 27.63
C ASN A 166 14.44 -6.66 28.02
N PRO A 167 14.42 -5.32 27.82
CA PRO A 167 13.18 -4.57 27.90
C PRO A 167 12.24 -4.97 26.76
N ALA A 168 11.00 -5.32 27.12
CA ALA A 168 9.96 -5.73 26.16
C ALA A 168 8.79 -4.74 26.17
N TYR A 169 8.26 -4.44 24.98
CA TYR A 169 7.12 -3.57 24.74
C TYR A 169 6.15 -4.23 23.77
N VAL A 170 4.90 -4.45 24.23
CA VAL A 170 3.84 -5.09 23.42
C VAL A 170 2.65 -4.13 23.37
N GLN A 171 2.42 -3.53 22.21
CA GLN A 171 1.32 -2.59 21.96
C GLN A 171 0.17 -3.28 21.24
N TYR A 172 -1.04 -3.01 21.70
CA TYR A 172 -2.28 -3.38 21.03
C TYR A 172 -2.92 -2.14 20.41
N LEU A 173 -3.06 -2.13 19.08
CA LEU A 173 -3.52 -0.97 18.31
C LEU A 173 -2.80 0.32 18.78
N TYR A 174 -3.55 1.40 19.00
CA TYR A 174 -3.02 2.65 19.54
C TYR A 174 -3.64 3.03 20.89
N ASN A 175 -4.19 2.06 21.63
CA ASN A 175 -4.91 2.36 22.87
C ASN A 175 -4.18 1.86 24.13
N SER A 176 -3.39 0.79 24.04
CA SER A 176 -2.72 0.20 25.19
C SER A 176 -1.40 -0.47 24.84
N ALA A 177 -0.53 -0.61 25.85
CA ALA A 177 0.68 -1.39 25.75
C ALA A 177 1.01 -2.06 27.10
N VAL A 178 1.75 -3.18 27.03
CA VAL A 178 2.26 -3.91 28.19
C VAL A 178 3.78 -3.97 28.10
N LEU A 179 4.44 -3.66 29.20
CA LEU A 179 5.88 -3.77 29.40
C LEU A 179 6.20 -4.97 30.29
N ASN A 180 7.38 -5.56 30.14
CA ASN A 180 7.94 -6.41 31.16
C ASN A 180 8.64 -5.57 32.26
N GLU A 181 9.15 -6.20 33.32
CA GLU A 181 9.85 -5.50 34.41
C GLU A 181 11.08 -4.73 33.91
N LYS A 182 11.84 -5.28 32.96
CA LYS A 182 12.96 -4.57 32.33
C LYS A 182 12.53 -3.36 31.53
N GLY A 183 11.39 -3.39 30.87
CA GLY A 183 10.80 -2.25 30.18
C GLY A 183 10.37 -1.14 31.14
N ILE A 184 9.77 -1.48 32.30
CA ILE A 184 9.44 -0.55 33.37
C ILE A 184 10.70 0.15 33.90
N GLU A 185 11.77 -0.63 34.13
CA GLU A 185 13.08 -0.14 34.58
C GLU A 185 13.71 0.77 33.52
N ALA A 186 13.80 0.33 32.28
CA ALA A 186 14.42 1.05 31.17
C ALA A 186 13.74 2.40 30.87
N LEU A 187 12.41 2.48 31.04
CA LEU A 187 11.67 3.73 30.89
C LEU A 187 11.67 4.58 32.17
N GLY A 188 12.26 4.10 33.27
CA GLY A 188 12.34 4.84 34.52
C GLY A 188 10.98 5.17 35.15
N LEU A 189 9.96 4.32 34.96
CA LEU A 189 8.58 4.63 35.34
C LEU A 189 8.39 4.77 36.87
N ASN A 190 9.24 4.13 37.65
CA ASN A 190 9.26 4.24 39.13
C ASN A 190 10.28 5.27 39.64
N SER A 191 11.09 5.87 38.76
CA SER A 191 12.11 6.87 39.09
C SER A 191 11.72 8.30 38.67
N GLY A 192 10.44 8.54 38.35
CA GLY A 192 9.93 9.87 38.03
C GLY A 192 10.17 10.31 36.57
N ALA A 193 10.59 9.40 35.66
CA ALA A 193 10.75 9.73 34.26
C ALA A 193 9.40 10.09 33.61
N ARG A 194 9.42 11.08 32.70
CA ARG A 194 8.23 11.54 31.99
C ARG A 194 8.12 10.86 30.63
N LEU A 195 7.01 10.19 30.42
CA LEU A 195 6.63 9.70 29.11
C LEU A 195 6.09 10.83 28.21
N PRO A 196 5.95 10.60 26.89
CA PRO A 196 5.27 11.54 26.01
C PRO A 196 3.90 11.95 26.55
N SER A 197 3.55 13.23 26.39
CA SER A 197 2.24 13.73 26.82
C SER A 197 1.12 12.91 26.18
N GLY A 198 0.10 12.54 26.99
CA GLY A 198 -1.01 11.70 26.55
C GLY A 198 -0.80 10.19 26.81
N ILE A 199 0.36 9.76 27.33
CA ILE A 199 0.51 8.40 27.88
C ILE A 199 0.21 8.39 29.37
N VAL A 200 -0.71 7.50 29.76
CA VAL A 200 -1.06 7.23 31.14
C VAL A 200 -0.40 5.92 31.58
N VAL A 201 0.38 5.99 32.67
CA VAL A 201 0.96 4.80 33.31
C VAL A 201 0.00 4.29 34.37
N GLU A 202 -0.45 3.03 34.25
CA GLU A 202 -1.25 2.39 35.30
C GLU A 202 -0.35 2.12 36.52
N ARG A 203 -0.88 2.44 37.74
CA ARG A 203 -0.16 2.25 38.99
C ARG A 203 -0.98 1.43 39.97
N ASP A 204 -0.30 0.64 40.78
CA ASP A 204 -0.92 -0.10 41.88
C ASP A 204 -1.27 0.81 43.08
N GLY A 205 -1.88 0.23 44.12
CA GLY A 205 -2.25 0.96 45.36
C GLY A 205 -1.08 1.58 46.12
N GLY A 206 0.15 1.15 45.85
CA GLY A 206 1.39 1.69 46.41
C GLY A 206 2.05 2.75 45.51
N GLY A 207 1.45 3.08 44.37
CA GLY A 207 1.99 4.05 43.41
C GLY A 207 3.07 3.49 42.47
N LYS A 208 3.35 2.18 42.49
CA LYS A 208 4.32 1.51 41.62
C LYS A 208 3.67 1.25 40.25
N ALA A 209 4.44 1.49 39.17
CA ALA A 209 3.98 1.20 37.80
C ALA A 209 3.68 -0.29 37.61
N THR A 210 2.48 -0.61 37.11
CA THR A 210 2.07 -1.99 36.84
C THR A 210 2.64 -2.56 35.53
N GLY A 211 3.28 -1.72 34.70
CA GLY A 211 3.74 -2.09 33.35
C GLY A 211 2.71 -1.92 32.26
N LYS A 212 1.50 -1.52 32.60
CA LYS A 212 0.46 -1.21 31.61
C LYS A 212 0.43 0.28 31.29
N LEU A 213 0.34 0.58 30.00
CA LEU A 213 0.25 1.92 29.47
C LEU A 213 -1.07 2.09 28.70
N ARG A 214 -1.63 3.31 28.75
CA ARG A 214 -2.74 3.74 27.88
C ARG A 214 -2.34 5.01 27.16
N GLY A 215 -2.79 5.19 25.92
CA GLY A 215 -2.40 6.35 25.14
C GLY A 215 -3.21 6.51 23.87
N GLY A 216 -2.61 7.17 22.88
CA GLY A 216 -3.18 7.38 21.56
C GLY A 216 -2.09 7.34 20.49
N ILE A 217 -2.47 7.54 19.23
CA ILE A 217 -1.61 7.40 18.04
C ILE A 217 -0.31 8.23 18.20
N GLY A 218 -0.42 9.54 18.40
CA GLY A 218 0.73 10.43 18.51
C GLY A 218 1.67 10.09 19.67
N PRO A 219 1.17 10.00 20.92
CA PRO A 219 1.97 9.62 22.09
C PRO A 219 2.73 8.31 21.95
N PHE A 220 2.08 7.23 21.47
CA PHE A 220 2.75 5.94 21.28
C PHE A 220 3.79 5.99 20.16
N ASN A 221 3.53 6.68 19.05
CA ASN A 221 4.53 6.86 18.00
C ASN A 221 5.80 7.56 18.53
N VAL A 222 5.64 8.60 19.36
CA VAL A 222 6.78 9.28 20.02
C VAL A 222 7.50 8.34 20.97
N LEU A 223 6.79 7.51 21.75
CA LEU A 223 7.41 6.56 22.66
C LEU A 223 8.23 5.51 21.89
N VAL A 224 7.67 4.91 20.84
CA VAL A 224 8.36 3.91 20.02
C VAL A 224 9.62 4.50 19.39
N SER A 225 9.59 5.74 18.89
CA SER A 225 10.77 6.41 18.35
C SER A 225 11.87 6.65 19.41
N ARG A 226 11.49 6.84 20.69
CA ARG A 226 12.46 6.98 21.79
C ARG A 226 13.15 5.68 22.18
N ILE A 227 12.44 4.55 22.12
CA ILE A 227 12.99 3.23 22.47
C ILE A 227 13.73 2.56 21.32
N SER A 228 13.59 3.08 20.09
CA SER A 228 14.27 2.58 18.89
C SER A 228 14.91 3.73 18.08
N PRO A 229 15.91 4.42 18.62
CA PRO A 229 16.61 5.45 17.86
C PRO A 229 17.48 4.83 16.78
N ASN A 230 17.32 5.31 15.54
CA ASN A 230 18.13 4.90 14.39
C ASN A 230 19.02 6.06 13.91
N THR A 231 20.20 5.73 13.37
CA THR A 231 20.97 6.69 12.58
C THR A 231 20.35 6.85 11.17
N PRO A 232 20.64 7.94 10.43
CA PRO A 232 20.20 8.09 9.05
C PRO A 232 20.58 6.90 8.15
N GLU A 233 21.78 6.34 8.33
CA GLU A 233 22.26 5.18 7.57
C GLU A 233 21.48 3.91 7.93
N GLN A 234 21.07 3.74 9.18
CA GLN A 234 20.20 2.64 9.59
C GLN A 234 18.81 2.79 8.98
N ASN A 235 18.22 3.99 9.03
CA ASN A 235 16.93 4.25 8.39
C ASN A 235 16.97 3.95 6.89
N ARG A 236 18.04 4.35 6.20
CA ARG A 236 18.22 4.04 4.77
C ARG A 236 18.32 2.53 4.50
N ARG A 237 19.15 1.81 5.29
CA ARG A 237 19.28 0.34 5.14
C ARG A 237 17.96 -0.38 5.45
N ASN A 238 17.31 0.03 6.51
CA ASN A 238 16.05 -0.55 6.96
C ASN A 238 14.93 -0.33 5.92
N LEU A 239 14.84 0.87 5.33
CA LEU A 239 13.86 1.16 4.29
C LEU A 239 14.12 0.34 3.02
N ALA A 240 15.40 0.19 2.61
CA ALA A 240 15.76 -0.68 1.49
C ALA A 240 15.40 -2.15 1.76
N ALA A 241 15.65 -2.64 2.96
CA ALA A 241 15.28 -3.99 3.38
C ALA A 241 13.75 -4.17 3.42
N PHE A 242 13.02 -3.19 3.94
CA PHE A 242 11.56 -3.17 3.93
C PHE A 242 11.00 -3.27 2.48
N PHE A 243 11.55 -2.50 1.54
CA PHE A 243 11.17 -2.63 0.13
C PHE A 243 11.51 -4.01 -0.45
N GLY A 244 12.61 -4.63 -0.01
CA GLY A 244 12.94 -6.00 -0.37
C GLY A 244 11.89 -7.01 0.08
N GLU A 245 11.32 -6.87 1.30
CA GLU A 245 10.22 -7.71 1.77
C GLU A 245 8.94 -7.48 0.94
N LEU A 246 8.63 -6.24 0.57
CA LEU A 246 7.52 -5.94 -0.32
C LEU A 246 7.70 -6.61 -1.70
N ASN A 247 8.92 -6.60 -2.25
CA ASN A 247 9.20 -7.28 -3.51
C ASN A 247 8.99 -8.80 -3.44
N LYS A 248 9.26 -9.46 -2.29
CA LYS A 248 8.97 -10.89 -2.06
C LYS A 248 7.46 -11.19 -2.11
N LEU A 249 6.64 -10.18 -1.86
CA LEU A 249 5.18 -10.27 -1.95
C LEU A 249 4.63 -9.93 -3.34
N GLY A 250 5.50 -9.53 -4.28
CA GLY A 250 5.11 -9.09 -5.62
C GLY A 250 4.67 -7.63 -5.70
N VAL A 251 4.91 -6.84 -4.64
CA VAL A 251 4.63 -5.41 -4.62
C VAL A 251 5.67 -4.68 -5.46
N THR A 252 5.21 -3.86 -6.40
CA THR A 252 6.02 -3.06 -7.32
C THR A 252 5.80 -1.56 -7.14
N GLY A 253 4.74 -1.18 -6.44
CA GLY A 253 4.40 0.21 -6.17
C GLY A 253 3.66 0.39 -4.86
N ILE A 254 3.80 1.56 -4.27
CA ILE A 254 3.14 1.93 -3.02
C ILE A 254 2.69 3.38 -3.04
N VAL A 255 1.71 3.69 -2.17
CA VAL A 255 1.40 5.07 -1.77
C VAL A 255 1.67 5.20 -0.27
N ASP A 256 2.63 6.05 0.10
CA ASP A 256 2.86 6.45 1.48
C ASP A 256 1.93 7.64 1.81
N PRO A 257 0.98 7.47 2.77
CA PRO A 257 -0.03 8.50 3.06
C PRO A 257 0.50 9.65 3.92
N ALA A 258 1.75 9.65 4.20
CA ALA A 258 2.64 10.57 4.87
C ALA A 258 3.25 9.99 6.17
N ALA A 259 4.44 10.43 6.47
CA ALA A 259 5.23 9.94 7.60
C ALA A 259 5.49 11.01 8.68
N GLY A 260 4.81 12.15 8.64
CA GLY A 260 5.02 13.24 9.58
C GLY A 260 6.08 14.25 9.10
N ASP A 261 7.04 14.62 9.94
CA ASP A 261 8.00 15.70 9.67
C ASP A 261 8.97 15.38 8.52
N PHE A 262 9.37 16.38 7.74
CA PHE A 262 10.19 16.25 6.53
C PHE A 262 11.51 15.48 6.68
N PRO A 263 12.27 15.58 7.78
CA PRO A 263 13.52 14.84 7.93
C PRO A 263 13.38 13.31 7.82
N VAL A 264 12.20 12.76 8.07
CA VAL A 264 11.99 11.30 7.98
C VAL A 264 12.05 10.77 6.55
N TYR A 265 11.88 11.65 5.55
CA TYR A 265 11.95 11.30 4.14
C TYR A 265 13.38 11.21 3.59
N ASP A 266 14.41 11.61 4.34
CA ASP A 266 15.80 11.60 3.85
C ASP A 266 16.25 10.22 3.37
N ALA A 267 15.86 9.16 4.06
CA ALA A 267 16.14 7.78 3.67
C ALA A 267 15.54 7.45 2.28
N LEU A 268 14.29 7.86 2.02
CA LEU A 268 13.61 7.64 0.74
C LEU A 268 14.28 8.43 -0.37
N PHE A 269 14.53 9.72 -0.17
CA PHE A 269 15.18 10.57 -1.17
C PHE A 269 16.62 10.14 -1.44
N SER A 270 17.33 9.63 -0.43
CA SER A 270 18.67 9.05 -0.60
C SER A 270 18.64 7.82 -1.50
N LEU A 271 17.71 6.88 -1.27
CA LEU A 271 17.55 5.71 -2.14
C LEU A 271 17.19 6.10 -3.57
N TRP A 272 16.33 7.10 -3.74
CA TRP A 272 15.95 7.60 -5.06
C TRP A 272 17.14 8.24 -5.82
N ARG A 273 17.89 9.15 -5.17
CA ARG A 273 19.10 9.78 -5.76
C ARG A 273 20.12 8.75 -6.22
N ASP A 274 20.28 7.66 -5.45
CA ASP A 274 21.21 6.59 -5.76
C ASP A 274 20.64 5.56 -6.76
N LYS A 275 19.40 5.76 -7.27
CA LYS A 275 18.67 4.82 -8.14
C LYS A 275 18.55 3.42 -7.53
N ALA A 276 18.38 3.35 -6.22
CA ALA A 276 18.33 2.14 -5.42
C ALA A 276 16.89 1.76 -4.99
N LEU A 277 15.87 2.48 -5.46
CA LEU A 277 14.48 2.11 -5.23
C LEU A 277 14.15 0.83 -6.02
N THR A 278 13.58 -0.15 -5.34
CA THR A 278 13.07 -1.40 -5.92
C THR A 278 11.54 -1.45 -5.97
N VAL A 279 10.90 -0.39 -5.48
CA VAL A 279 9.45 -0.18 -5.48
C VAL A 279 9.20 1.25 -5.93
N ARG A 280 8.19 1.47 -6.77
CA ARG A 280 7.74 2.82 -7.12
C ARG A 280 7.01 3.43 -5.92
N VAL A 281 7.38 4.63 -5.52
CA VAL A 281 6.81 5.30 -4.36
C VAL A 281 6.07 6.55 -4.80
N ALA A 282 4.76 6.57 -4.56
CA ALA A 282 3.99 7.80 -4.53
C ALA A 282 3.83 8.22 -3.06
N TYR A 283 4.06 9.48 -2.72
CA TYR A 283 3.93 9.96 -1.35
C TYR A 283 3.03 11.19 -1.28
N ARG A 284 2.42 11.39 -0.12
CA ARG A 284 1.53 12.52 0.16
C ARG A 284 2.13 13.45 1.20
N ALA A 285 1.62 14.67 1.27
CA ALA A 285 1.89 15.60 2.34
C ALA A 285 0.71 15.64 3.31
N SER A 286 0.94 15.33 4.57
CA SER A 286 -0.03 15.40 5.67
C SER A 286 0.21 16.65 6.51
N ALA A 287 -0.83 17.14 7.18
CA ALA A 287 -0.69 18.24 8.11
C ALA A 287 0.28 17.88 9.25
N LEU A 288 1.01 18.87 9.70
CA LEU A 288 1.74 18.81 10.98
C LEU A 288 0.93 19.56 12.05
N PRO A 289 1.03 19.16 13.33
CA PRO A 289 0.40 19.90 14.42
C PRO A 289 0.84 21.37 14.39
N SER A 290 -0.09 22.27 14.13
CA SER A 290 0.16 23.70 14.00
C SER A 290 -1.08 24.51 14.40
N GLU A 291 -0.95 25.82 14.52
CA GLU A 291 -2.10 26.70 14.80
C GLU A 291 -3.10 26.74 13.63
N SER A 292 -2.64 26.52 12.38
CA SER A 292 -3.47 26.47 11.16
C SER A 292 -2.85 25.52 10.14
N GLU A 293 -3.55 24.42 9.88
CA GLU A 293 -3.19 23.47 8.84
C GLU A 293 -3.26 24.10 7.44
N PHE A 294 -4.20 25.02 7.22
CA PHE A 294 -4.28 25.77 5.97
C PHE A 294 -3.02 26.57 5.69
N THR A 295 -2.46 27.26 6.69
CA THR A 295 -1.20 28.00 6.55
C THR A 295 -0.05 27.07 6.22
N TRP A 296 0.01 25.90 6.89
CA TRP A 296 1.03 24.88 6.63
C TRP A 296 0.95 24.38 5.18
N PHE A 297 -0.24 24.01 4.70
CA PHE A 297 -0.44 23.53 3.32
C PHE A 297 -0.15 24.64 2.30
N THR A 298 -0.56 25.88 2.54
CA THR A 298 -0.29 27.00 1.63
C THR A 298 1.21 27.18 1.42
N THR A 299 2.00 27.08 2.49
CA THR A 299 3.47 27.20 2.44
C THR A 299 4.09 25.99 1.75
N THR A 300 3.75 24.78 2.20
CA THR A 300 4.36 23.53 1.71
C THR A 300 4.07 23.28 0.23
N LEU A 301 2.82 23.48 -0.20
CA LEU A 301 2.41 23.25 -1.58
C LEU A 301 2.91 24.31 -2.58
N THR A 302 3.56 25.36 -2.12
CA THR A 302 4.25 26.31 -3.00
C THR A 302 5.43 25.65 -3.72
N PHE A 303 6.06 24.65 -3.10
CA PHE A 303 7.25 23.97 -3.62
C PHE A 303 6.98 22.58 -4.18
N LEU A 304 5.77 22.06 -4.02
CA LEU A 304 5.40 20.68 -4.38
C LEU A 304 4.20 20.71 -5.33
N PRO A 305 4.38 20.94 -6.63
CA PRO A 305 3.27 20.86 -7.58
C PRO A 305 2.71 19.41 -7.62
N PRO A 306 1.41 19.24 -7.96
CA PRO A 306 0.80 17.90 -8.00
C PRO A 306 1.51 17.01 -9.01
N LEU A 307 1.67 15.73 -8.68
CA LEU A 307 2.32 14.70 -9.49
C LEU A 307 3.80 14.98 -9.82
N PHE A 308 4.48 15.82 -9.03
CA PHE A 308 5.89 16.15 -9.22
C PHE A 308 6.81 14.99 -8.86
N GLY A 309 7.76 14.69 -9.73
CA GLY A 309 8.75 13.61 -9.57
C GLY A 309 9.01 12.87 -10.87
N ASP A 310 9.43 11.61 -10.73
CA ASP A 310 9.64 10.69 -11.85
C ASP A 310 8.80 9.40 -11.67
N ASP A 311 9.05 8.41 -12.54
CA ASP A 311 8.32 7.14 -12.49
C ASP A 311 8.62 6.32 -11.23
N MET A 312 9.74 6.56 -10.53
CA MET A 312 10.13 5.80 -9.34
C MET A 312 9.76 6.51 -8.03
N LEU A 313 9.75 7.84 -8.01
CA LEU A 313 9.39 8.63 -6.84
C LEU A 313 8.56 9.85 -7.25
N ARG A 314 7.35 9.96 -6.72
CA ARG A 314 6.45 11.04 -7.09
C ARG A 314 5.65 11.56 -5.90
N PHE A 315 5.57 12.88 -5.80
CA PHE A 315 4.61 13.55 -4.93
C PHE A 315 3.21 13.39 -5.52
N LEU A 316 2.33 12.64 -4.84
CA LEU A 316 1.00 12.36 -5.37
C LEU A 316 0.02 13.50 -5.08
N GLY A 317 0.11 14.09 -3.90
CA GLY A 317 -0.85 15.11 -3.46
C GLY A 317 -0.91 15.22 -1.93
N VAL A 318 -2.06 15.60 -1.38
CA VAL A 318 -2.24 15.84 0.05
C VAL A 318 -3.01 14.70 0.73
N GLY A 319 -2.76 14.45 1.99
CA GLY A 319 -3.39 13.38 2.80
C GLY A 319 -2.36 12.69 3.70
N GLU A 320 -2.78 11.76 4.59
CA GLU A 320 -4.18 11.43 4.89
C GLU A 320 -4.81 12.40 5.91
N VAL A 321 -4.02 12.97 6.84
CA VAL A 321 -4.50 13.94 7.83
C VAL A 321 -4.38 15.34 7.24
N LEU A 322 -5.52 15.95 6.93
CA LEU A 322 -5.58 17.31 6.42
C LEU A 322 -5.83 18.33 7.52
N VAL A 323 -6.66 17.98 8.48
CA VAL A 323 -6.99 18.77 9.67
C VAL A 323 -7.17 17.81 10.85
N PHE A 324 -6.40 18.01 11.91
CA PHE A 324 -6.43 17.10 13.07
C PHE A 324 -7.81 17.01 13.71
N GLY A 325 -8.55 18.11 13.77
CA GLY A 325 -9.90 18.13 14.31
C GLY A 325 -10.96 17.41 13.47
N MET A 326 -10.62 16.99 12.25
CA MET A 326 -11.44 16.20 11.34
C MET A 326 -11.09 14.71 11.33
N ASN A 327 -10.04 14.31 12.03
CA ASN A 327 -9.56 12.93 12.08
C ASN A 327 -10.22 12.22 13.28
N ASP A 328 -10.99 11.17 13.00
CA ASP A 328 -11.65 10.34 14.03
C ASP A 328 -10.72 9.25 14.61
N GLY A 329 -9.45 9.22 14.19
CA GLY A 329 -8.44 8.30 14.68
C GLY A 329 -8.79 6.85 14.38
N VAL A 330 -8.70 6.00 15.39
CA VAL A 330 -9.12 4.59 15.30
C VAL A 330 -10.41 4.36 16.08
N MET A 331 -11.38 5.30 15.96
CA MET A 331 -12.71 5.12 16.56
C MET A 331 -13.44 3.98 15.85
N MET A 332 -13.98 3.05 16.64
CA MET A 332 -14.76 1.93 16.10
C MET A 332 -16.26 2.21 16.09
N GLY A 333 -16.74 3.05 16.99
CA GLY A 333 -18.16 3.33 17.19
C GLY A 333 -18.60 4.71 16.71
N PRO A 334 -19.92 4.95 16.72
CA PRO A 334 -20.51 6.24 16.36
C PRO A 334 -20.23 7.33 17.40
N GLY A 335 -20.53 8.58 17.03
CA GLY A 335 -20.46 9.74 17.90
C GLY A 335 -19.32 10.72 17.59
N PHE A 336 -18.59 10.51 16.51
CA PHE A 336 -17.60 11.49 16.06
C PHE A 336 -18.31 12.74 15.54
N SER A 337 -17.99 13.89 16.14
CA SER A 337 -18.57 15.18 15.76
C SER A 337 -17.50 16.27 15.78
N PRO A 338 -16.86 16.56 14.63
CA PRO A 338 -15.83 17.59 14.57
C PRO A 338 -16.43 18.98 14.79
N SER A 339 -15.64 19.85 15.43
CA SER A 339 -16.04 21.24 15.69
C SER A 339 -16.24 22.03 14.39
N GLN A 340 -17.03 23.12 14.46
CA GLN A 340 -17.20 24.03 13.32
C GLN A 340 -15.84 24.61 12.86
N LYS A 341 -14.94 24.92 13.80
CA LYS A 341 -13.58 25.39 13.49
C LYS A 341 -12.82 24.39 12.62
N ALA A 342 -12.90 23.08 12.94
CA ALA A 342 -12.22 22.04 12.16
C ALA A 342 -12.86 21.89 10.75
N ARG A 343 -14.18 21.97 10.64
CA ARG A 343 -14.89 21.96 9.36
C ARG A 343 -14.52 23.15 8.48
N ASP A 344 -14.43 24.35 9.08
CA ASP A 344 -14.04 25.58 8.36
C ASP A 344 -12.57 25.51 7.91
N GLU A 345 -11.69 24.91 8.70
CA GLU A 345 -10.29 24.72 8.34
C GLU A 345 -10.16 23.69 7.21
N LEU A 346 -10.90 22.56 7.28
CA LEU A 346 -10.94 21.59 6.18
C LEU A 346 -11.47 22.22 4.89
N PHE A 347 -12.49 23.09 4.99
CA PHE A 347 -13.00 23.80 3.82
C PHE A 347 -11.92 24.63 3.13
N LYS A 348 -11.09 25.38 3.87
CA LYS A 348 -9.99 26.16 3.32
C LYS A 348 -8.93 25.29 2.66
N VAL A 349 -8.53 24.19 3.32
CA VAL A 349 -7.54 23.24 2.79
C VAL A 349 -8.07 22.56 1.52
N ALA A 350 -9.32 22.11 1.53
CA ALA A 350 -9.94 21.46 0.39
C ALA A 350 -10.15 22.45 -0.80
N MET A 351 -10.51 23.71 -0.54
CA MET A 351 -10.56 24.76 -1.56
C MET A 351 -9.19 24.98 -2.20
N LEU A 352 -8.13 25.06 -1.39
CA LEU A 352 -6.74 25.21 -1.90
C LEU A 352 -6.37 24.00 -2.78
N ALA A 353 -6.71 22.78 -2.36
CA ALA A 353 -6.45 21.57 -3.12
C ALA A 353 -7.24 21.58 -4.45
N ALA A 354 -8.52 21.99 -4.44
CA ALA A 354 -9.34 22.10 -5.64
C ALA A 354 -8.82 23.17 -6.62
N GLU A 355 -8.44 24.34 -6.13
CA GLU A 355 -7.93 25.46 -6.94
C GLU A 355 -6.60 25.13 -7.62
N ARG A 356 -5.77 24.32 -6.98
CA ARG A 356 -4.45 23.92 -7.49
C ARG A 356 -4.43 22.51 -8.10
N ALA A 357 -5.59 21.88 -8.24
CA ALA A 357 -5.78 20.53 -8.80
C ALA A 357 -4.96 19.43 -8.08
N TYR A 358 -4.84 19.50 -6.76
CA TYR A 358 -4.19 18.45 -5.99
C TYR A 358 -5.11 17.24 -5.82
N PRO A 359 -4.66 16.02 -6.13
CA PRO A 359 -5.24 14.80 -5.59
C PRO A 359 -5.19 14.82 -4.05
N LEU A 360 -6.23 14.26 -3.44
CA LEU A 360 -6.40 14.31 -2.00
C LEU A 360 -6.88 12.96 -1.49
N GLU A 361 -6.35 12.53 -0.34
CA GLU A 361 -6.88 11.42 0.45
C GLU A 361 -7.11 11.90 1.87
N ILE A 362 -8.26 11.57 2.47
CA ILE A 362 -8.58 11.96 3.84
C ILE A 362 -9.08 10.78 4.64
N HIS A 363 -8.58 10.70 5.87
CA HIS A 363 -8.88 9.66 6.84
C HIS A 363 -10.30 9.78 7.42
N ALA A 364 -11.05 8.69 7.42
CA ALA A 364 -12.27 8.51 8.21
C ALA A 364 -12.50 7.03 8.49
N TYR A 365 -12.52 6.64 9.75
CA TYR A 365 -12.85 5.27 10.19
C TYR A 365 -14.37 5.04 10.25
N THR A 366 -15.07 6.05 10.73
CA THR A 366 -16.51 5.96 11.03
C THR A 366 -17.35 6.55 9.91
N ASN A 367 -18.62 6.14 9.87
CA ASN A 367 -19.61 6.79 9.01
C ASN A 367 -19.81 8.27 9.36
N ASP A 368 -19.72 8.63 10.64
CA ASP A 368 -19.87 10.01 11.10
C ASP A 368 -18.70 10.88 10.62
N GLY A 369 -17.46 10.36 10.68
CA GLY A 369 -16.27 11.02 10.14
C GLY A 369 -16.39 11.25 8.63
N ALA A 370 -16.76 10.20 7.88
CA ALA A 370 -16.98 10.30 6.44
C ALA A 370 -18.10 11.31 6.10
N SER A 371 -19.24 11.28 6.81
CA SER A 371 -20.33 12.23 6.60
C SER A 371 -19.90 13.67 6.86
N ALA A 372 -19.15 13.91 7.95
CA ALA A 372 -18.65 15.24 8.27
C ALA A 372 -17.71 15.80 7.20
N ILE A 373 -16.88 14.95 6.60
CA ILE A 373 -16.01 15.29 5.47
C ILE A 373 -16.83 15.60 4.23
N LEU A 374 -17.83 14.77 3.93
CA LEU A 374 -18.71 14.96 2.78
C LEU A 374 -19.50 16.27 2.86
N ASP A 375 -19.96 16.68 4.05
CA ASP A 375 -20.62 17.99 4.26
C ASP A 375 -19.72 19.17 3.82
N VAL A 376 -18.42 19.04 4.01
CA VAL A 376 -17.42 20.04 3.59
C VAL A 376 -17.15 19.94 2.10
N PHE A 377 -16.97 18.74 1.56
CA PHE A 377 -16.63 18.54 0.15
C PHE A 377 -17.79 18.92 -0.79
N GLU A 378 -19.02 18.74 -0.37
CA GLU A 378 -20.20 19.23 -1.11
C GLU A 378 -20.17 20.75 -1.24
N LYS A 379 -19.85 21.50 -0.17
CA LYS A 379 -19.69 22.96 -0.22
C LYS A 379 -18.49 23.41 -1.10
N VAL A 380 -17.42 22.62 -1.14
CA VAL A 380 -16.29 22.86 -2.05
C VAL A 380 -16.73 22.65 -3.49
N ALA A 381 -17.45 21.55 -3.76
CA ALA A 381 -17.93 21.19 -5.09
C ALA A 381 -18.89 22.23 -5.70
N GLU A 382 -19.67 22.93 -4.87
CA GLU A 382 -20.51 24.06 -5.29
C GLU A 382 -19.69 25.24 -5.84
N LYS A 383 -18.44 25.38 -5.41
CA LYS A 383 -17.56 26.50 -5.79
C LYS A 383 -16.49 26.12 -6.81
N ARG A 384 -16.03 24.87 -6.78
CA ARG A 384 -14.96 24.35 -7.64
C ARG A 384 -15.26 22.89 -8.01
N PRO A 385 -15.13 22.50 -9.29
CA PRO A 385 -15.30 21.10 -9.67
C PRO A 385 -14.18 20.25 -9.06
N ILE A 386 -14.56 19.14 -8.39
CA ILE A 386 -13.62 18.20 -7.76
C ILE A 386 -13.67 16.79 -8.37
N LYS A 387 -14.64 16.52 -9.23
CA LYS A 387 -14.96 15.19 -9.75
C LYS A 387 -13.77 14.48 -10.42
N ASP A 388 -12.92 15.24 -11.12
CA ASP A 388 -11.79 14.70 -11.88
C ASP A 388 -10.46 14.73 -11.09
N LEU A 389 -10.49 15.18 -9.83
CA LEU A 389 -9.29 15.30 -8.99
C LEU A 389 -8.90 14.01 -8.29
N ARG A 390 -9.72 12.95 -8.42
CA ARG A 390 -9.54 11.63 -7.80
C ARG A 390 -9.33 11.73 -6.29
N TRP A 391 -10.13 12.59 -5.65
CA TRP A 391 -10.16 12.65 -4.20
C TRP A 391 -10.68 11.34 -3.63
N ALA A 392 -10.15 10.92 -2.50
CA ALA A 392 -10.54 9.69 -1.83
C ALA A 392 -10.84 9.92 -0.34
N ILE A 393 -11.78 9.15 0.19
CA ILE A 393 -11.90 8.94 1.63
C ILE A 393 -11.36 7.54 1.91
N THR A 394 -10.50 7.43 2.91
CA THR A 394 -9.82 6.17 3.24
C THR A 394 -10.37 5.56 4.53
N HIS A 395 -10.21 4.26 4.68
CA HIS A 395 -10.60 3.39 5.80
C HIS A 395 -12.11 3.04 5.84
N ILE A 396 -13.01 3.94 6.04
CA ILE A 396 -14.45 3.81 6.21
C ILE A 396 -14.91 2.37 6.59
N SER A 397 -14.73 2.03 7.87
CA SER A 397 -15.06 0.68 8.35
C SER A 397 -16.59 0.45 8.48
N THR A 398 -17.39 1.53 8.64
CA THR A 398 -18.81 1.44 8.94
C THR A 398 -19.69 2.29 8.00
N GLY A 399 -19.26 2.55 6.77
CA GLY A 399 -19.98 3.38 5.80
C GLY A 399 -21.35 2.82 5.38
N THR A 400 -22.29 3.72 5.14
CA THR A 400 -23.66 3.42 4.71
C THR A 400 -23.86 3.59 3.20
N GLU A 401 -25.01 3.14 2.68
CA GLU A 401 -25.40 3.40 1.29
C GLU A 401 -25.42 4.89 0.96
N GLU A 402 -25.93 5.72 1.85
CA GLU A 402 -25.98 7.18 1.67
C GLU A 402 -24.59 7.77 1.54
N THR A 403 -23.67 7.34 2.40
CA THR A 403 -22.27 7.79 2.37
C THR A 403 -21.63 7.51 1.01
N PHE A 404 -21.74 6.28 0.50
CA PHE A 404 -21.15 5.92 -0.79
C PHE A 404 -21.89 6.56 -1.97
N GLU A 405 -23.20 6.79 -1.87
CA GLU A 405 -23.93 7.53 -2.89
C GLU A 405 -23.50 9.00 -2.95
N ARG A 406 -23.27 9.65 -1.81
CA ARG A 406 -22.69 11.01 -1.76
C ARG A 406 -21.29 11.05 -2.38
N MET A 407 -20.42 10.08 -2.03
CA MET A 407 -19.11 9.95 -2.63
C MET A 407 -19.18 9.79 -4.15
N ARG A 408 -20.07 8.94 -4.65
CA ARG A 408 -20.28 8.73 -6.09
C ARG A 408 -20.70 10.00 -6.81
N ARG A 409 -21.65 10.77 -6.24
CA ARG A 409 -22.08 12.05 -6.82
C ARG A 409 -20.94 13.05 -6.95
N LEU A 410 -20.05 13.09 -5.96
CA LEU A 410 -18.87 13.96 -5.95
C LEU A 410 -17.70 13.43 -6.81
N GLY A 411 -17.78 12.19 -7.31
CA GLY A 411 -16.70 11.56 -8.07
C GLY A 411 -15.51 11.13 -7.20
N LEU A 412 -15.76 10.88 -5.91
CA LEU A 412 -14.71 10.44 -4.98
C LEU A 412 -14.43 8.94 -5.14
N ALA A 413 -13.21 8.55 -4.81
CA ALA A 413 -12.79 7.17 -4.66
C ALA A 413 -12.86 6.72 -3.19
N TYR A 414 -12.86 5.41 -2.99
CA TYR A 414 -12.70 4.78 -1.68
C TYR A 414 -11.40 3.98 -1.66
N THR A 415 -10.50 4.26 -0.74
CA THR A 415 -9.33 3.44 -0.48
C THR A 415 -9.55 2.61 0.78
N VAL A 416 -9.62 1.28 0.61
CA VAL A 416 -9.94 0.33 1.67
C VAL A 416 -8.68 -0.34 2.20
N GLN A 417 -8.55 -0.44 3.52
CA GLN A 417 -7.42 -1.06 4.19
C GLN A 417 -7.85 -2.31 4.96
N MET A 418 -6.87 -3.08 5.41
CA MET A 418 -7.12 -4.33 6.11
C MET A 418 -7.33 -4.18 7.63
N GLY A 419 -7.42 -2.97 8.17
CA GLY A 419 -7.67 -2.74 9.61
C GLY A 419 -8.78 -3.64 10.17
N PRO A 420 -9.98 -3.70 9.56
CA PRO A 420 -11.06 -4.57 10.02
C PRO A 420 -10.73 -6.07 10.08
N TYR A 421 -9.63 -6.53 9.50
CA TYR A 421 -9.16 -7.90 9.71
C TYR A 421 -8.78 -8.17 11.17
N PHE A 422 -8.11 -7.21 11.84
CA PHE A 422 -7.75 -7.28 13.24
C PHE A 422 -8.79 -6.63 14.16
N GLU A 423 -9.49 -5.62 13.68
CA GLU A 423 -10.37 -4.74 14.46
C GLU A 423 -11.83 -5.24 14.52
N ALA A 424 -12.15 -6.32 13.80
CA ALA A 424 -13.53 -6.82 13.73
C ALA A 424 -14.18 -7.07 15.11
N PRO A 425 -13.47 -7.57 16.16
CA PRO A 425 -14.07 -7.69 17.48
C PRO A 425 -14.45 -6.34 18.08
N ALA A 426 -13.61 -5.32 17.95
CA ALA A 426 -13.87 -3.96 18.45
C ALA A 426 -14.99 -3.27 17.66
N ILE A 427 -15.06 -3.49 16.34
CA ILE A 427 -16.18 -3.01 15.51
C ILE A 427 -17.48 -3.67 15.95
N ARG A 428 -17.48 -4.96 16.24
CA ARG A 428 -18.64 -5.70 16.74
C ARG A 428 -19.11 -5.18 18.10
N GLU A 429 -18.18 -4.94 19.02
CA GLU A 429 -18.49 -4.39 20.34
C GLU A 429 -19.13 -3.00 20.24
N ALA A 430 -18.61 -2.15 19.37
CA ALA A 430 -19.06 -0.77 19.23
C ALA A 430 -20.33 -0.59 18.39
N ASN A 431 -20.58 -1.47 17.38
CA ASN A 431 -21.65 -1.28 16.39
C ASN A 431 -22.60 -2.47 16.27
N GLY A 432 -22.32 -3.58 16.93
CA GLY A 432 -23.10 -4.81 16.83
C GLY A 432 -22.66 -5.74 15.69
N GLU A 433 -23.12 -6.97 15.74
CA GLU A 433 -22.74 -8.08 14.85
C GLU A 433 -23.03 -7.76 13.37
N SER A 434 -24.19 -7.19 13.07
CA SER A 434 -24.61 -6.90 11.68
C SER A 434 -23.63 -5.96 10.97
N VAL A 435 -23.13 -4.92 11.66
CA VAL A 435 -22.16 -3.98 11.10
C VAL A 435 -20.80 -4.65 10.93
N ALA A 436 -20.35 -5.40 11.94
CA ALA A 436 -19.07 -6.13 11.86
C ALA A 436 -19.05 -7.13 10.69
N GLN A 437 -20.16 -7.80 10.42
CA GLN A 437 -20.28 -8.75 9.30
C GLN A 437 -20.29 -8.09 7.91
N THR A 438 -20.42 -6.78 7.82
CA THR A 438 -20.36 -6.03 6.54
C THR A 438 -19.14 -5.14 6.43
N SER A 439 -18.30 -5.07 7.48
CA SER A 439 -17.08 -4.26 7.54
C SER A 439 -15.86 -4.99 6.97
N PRO A 440 -15.02 -4.31 6.17
CA PRO A 440 -15.27 -3.00 5.55
C PRO A 440 -16.32 -3.15 4.43
N PRO A 441 -17.11 -2.10 4.15
CA PRO A 441 -18.23 -2.18 3.19
C PRO A 441 -17.77 -2.07 1.72
N THR A 442 -16.70 -2.78 1.38
CA THR A 442 -16.06 -2.77 0.04
C THR A 442 -17.03 -3.17 -1.06
N ARG A 443 -17.83 -4.24 -0.85
CA ARG A 443 -18.83 -4.69 -1.83
C ARG A 443 -19.86 -3.60 -2.08
N LEU A 444 -20.37 -2.98 -1.03
CA LEU A 444 -21.35 -1.90 -1.14
C LEU A 444 -20.81 -0.73 -1.97
N ALA A 445 -19.57 -0.32 -1.72
CA ALA A 445 -18.91 0.74 -2.50
C ALA A 445 -18.77 0.37 -3.99
N LEU A 446 -18.36 -0.86 -4.29
CA LEU A 446 -18.27 -1.36 -5.68
C LEU A 446 -19.64 -1.40 -6.36
N ASP A 447 -20.68 -1.88 -5.67
CA ASP A 447 -22.04 -1.97 -6.20
C ASP A 447 -22.66 -0.58 -6.46
N LYS A 448 -22.24 0.44 -5.72
CA LYS A 448 -22.56 1.85 -6.00
C LYS A 448 -21.74 2.45 -7.15
N GLY A 449 -20.80 1.69 -7.72
CA GLY A 449 -19.97 2.12 -8.86
C GLY A 449 -18.83 3.07 -8.49
N LEU A 450 -18.36 3.06 -7.23
CA LEU A 450 -17.17 3.80 -6.86
C LEU A 450 -15.91 3.14 -7.41
N MET A 451 -14.90 3.96 -7.69
CA MET A 451 -13.54 3.48 -7.80
C MET A 451 -13.07 3.07 -6.39
N VAL A 452 -12.74 1.80 -6.22
CA VAL A 452 -12.23 1.26 -4.95
C VAL A 452 -10.83 0.68 -5.18
N ALA A 453 -9.87 1.06 -4.35
CA ALA A 453 -8.52 0.49 -4.38
C ALA A 453 -8.11 0.02 -2.99
N GLY A 454 -7.19 -0.96 -2.94
CA GLY A 454 -6.78 -1.63 -1.71
C GLY A 454 -5.42 -1.16 -1.21
N GLY A 455 -5.30 -1.04 0.10
CA GLY A 455 -4.06 -0.83 0.83
C GLY A 455 -3.98 -1.72 2.06
N THR A 456 -2.81 -1.81 2.69
CA THR A 456 -2.62 -2.63 3.90
C THR A 456 -2.76 -1.84 5.19
N ASP A 457 -2.50 -0.54 5.14
CA ASP A 457 -2.29 0.30 6.34
C ASP A 457 -1.20 -0.26 7.28
N SER A 458 -0.22 -0.92 6.67
CA SER A 458 0.94 -1.44 7.41
C SER A 458 1.81 -0.23 7.85
N THR A 459 2.45 -0.32 9.00
CA THR A 459 2.91 -1.50 9.72
C THR A 459 2.20 -1.77 11.05
N ARG A 460 1.33 -0.91 11.54
CA ARG A 460 0.81 -0.98 12.91
C ARG A 460 -0.66 -1.35 13.00
N ILE A 461 -1.46 -0.93 12.05
CA ILE A 461 -2.86 -1.35 11.93
C ILE A 461 -2.92 -2.65 11.12
N GLY A 462 -2.26 -2.68 9.96
CA GLY A 462 -2.16 -3.86 9.11
C GLY A 462 -0.74 -4.41 9.03
N VAL A 463 -0.60 -5.53 8.33
CA VAL A 463 0.68 -6.18 8.03
C VAL A 463 1.07 -5.96 6.57
N ILE A 464 2.38 -6.04 6.28
CA ILE A 464 2.88 -5.89 4.91
C ILE A 464 2.38 -6.96 3.92
N ASN A 465 1.82 -8.06 4.45
CA ASN A 465 1.34 -9.17 3.64
C ASN A 465 0.05 -8.80 2.90
N VAL A 466 0.18 -8.19 1.74
CA VAL A 466 -0.93 -7.80 0.86
C VAL A 466 -1.83 -9.00 0.48
N TRP A 467 -1.28 -10.21 0.44
CA TRP A 467 -2.06 -11.43 0.18
C TRP A 467 -3.02 -11.76 1.32
N ARG A 468 -2.71 -11.37 2.57
CA ARG A 468 -3.64 -11.46 3.70
C ARG A 468 -4.82 -10.51 3.51
N ALA A 469 -4.58 -9.29 3.01
CA ALA A 469 -5.65 -8.35 2.70
C ALA A 469 -6.55 -8.86 1.56
N ILE A 470 -5.96 -9.43 0.50
CA ILE A 470 -6.71 -10.05 -0.60
C ILE A 470 -7.52 -11.25 -0.08
N GLU A 471 -6.92 -12.12 0.75
CA GLU A 471 -7.61 -13.23 1.39
C GLU A 471 -8.82 -12.77 2.20
N TYR A 472 -8.67 -11.71 3.00
CA TYR A 472 -9.76 -11.17 3.80
C TYR A 472 -10.93 -10.68 2.93
N HIS A 473 -10.66 -10.05 1.81
CA HIS A 473 -11.71 -9.67 0.87
C HIS A 473 -12.45 -10.88 0.26
N VAL A 474 -11.74 -12.00 0.04
CA VAL A 474 -12.30 -13.22 -0.57
C VAL A 474 -13.01 -14.11 0.45
N THR A 475 -12.46 -14.27 1.65
CA THR A 475 -12.99 -15.19 2.67
C THR A 475 -13.91 -14.52 3.68
N GLY A 476 -13.70 -13.23 3.94
CA GLY A 476 -14.37 -12.47 4.98
C GLY A 476 -14.03 -12.92 6.40
N GLN A 477 -12.98 -13.72 6.59
CA GLN A 477 -12.61 -14.24 7.88
C GLN A 477 -11.58 -13.32 8.56
N SER A 478 -11.94 -12.72 9.69
CA SER A 478 -11.06 -11.88 10.50
C SER A 478 -10.01 -12.69 11.24
N ALA A 479 -9.03 -12.03 11.85
CA ALA A 479 -8.03 -12.66 12.71
C ALA A 479 -8.70 -13.53 13.79
N GLY A 480 -8.16 -14.74 14.00
CA GLY A 480 -8.74 -15.72 14.93
C GLY A 480 -10.15 -16.20 14.60
N ALA A 481 -10.67 -15.92 13.40
CA ALA A 481 -12.05 -16.20 13.00
C ALA A 481 -13.10 -15.56 13.94
N ALA A 482 -12.75 -14.45 14.61
CA ALA A 482 -13.60 -13.80 15.60
C ALA A 482 -14.89 -13.23 14.99
N VAL A 483 -14.83 -12.77 13.75
CA VAL A 483 -15.96 -12.31 12.94
C VAL A 483 -15.84 -12.90 11.54
N ARG A 484 -16.99 -13.33 10.98
CA ARG A 484 -17.08 -13.74 9.59
C ARG A 484 -18.03 -12.83 8.84
N ARG A 485 -17.54 -12.21 7.76
CA ARG A 485 -18.35 -11.35 6.90
C ARG A 485 -19.44 -12.16 6.17
N ARG A 486 -20.55 -11.52 5.90
CA ARG A 486 -21.63 -12.10 5.10
C ARG A 486 -21.13 -12.44 3.70
N SER A 487 -21.65 -13.54 3.15
CA SER A 487 -21.23 -14.02 1.82
C SER A 487 -21.51 -13.04 0.67
N ASP A 488 -22.58 -12.25 0.78
CA ASP A 488 -22.96 -11.21 -0.18
C ASP A 488 -22.07 -9.95 -0.11
N PHE A 489 -21.18 -9.86 0.89
CA PHE A 489 -20.17 -8.81 1.03
C PHE A 489 -18.75 -9.26 0.62
N LEU A 490 -18.59 -10.50 0.18
CA LEU A 490 -17.30 -11.01 -0.26
C LEU A 490 -17.00 -10.57 -1.71
N LEU A 491 -15.72 -10.51 -2.03
CA LEU A 491 -15.25 -10.26 -3.39
C LEU A 491 -14.83 -11.57 -4.06
N THR A 492 -14.96 -11.62 -5.37
CA THR A 492 -14.28 -12.64 -6.17
C THR A 492 -12.77 -12.42 -6.13
N ARG A 493 -11.98 -13.45 -6.43
CA ARG A 493 -10.51 -13.33 -6.49
C ARG A 493 -10.05 -12.25 -7.47
N GLU A 494 -10.70 -12.16 -8.62
CA GLU A 494 -10.39 -11.18 -9.63
C GLU A 494 -10.68 -9.76 -9.15
N GLU A 495 -11.85 -9.52 -8.54
CA GLU A 495 -12.18 -8.23 -7.96
C GLU A 495 -11.18 -7.84 -6.86
N ALA A 496 -10.85 -8.76 -5.95
CA ALA A 496 -9.88 -8.52 -4.88
C ALA A 496 -8.48 -8.18 -5.43
N LEU A 497 -7.99 -8.92 -6.44
CA LEU A 497 -6.70 -8.62 -7.08
C LEU A 497 -6.74 -7.29 -7.84
N ARG A 498 -7.88 -6.94 -8.43
CA ARG A 498 -8.06 -5.67 -9.17
C ARG A 498 -7.92 -4.46 -8.26
N LEU A 499 -8.31 -4.55 -6.98
CA LEU A 499 -8.12 -3.47 -6.01
C LEU A 499 -6.64 -3.07 -5.88
N TYR A 500 -5.73 -4.03 -5.97
CA TYR A 500 -4.28 -3.86 -5.80
C TYR A 500 -3.50 -3.80 -7.12
N THR A 501 -4.18 -3.73 -8.26
CA THR A 501 -3.55 -3.69 -9.59
C THR A 501 -4.14 -2.55 -10.42
N ALA A 502 -5.15 -2.83 -11.25
CA ALA A 502 -5.73 -1.86 -12.18
C ALA A 502 -6.35 -0.65 -11.46
N ASN A 503 -7.09 -0.88 -10.37
CA ASN A 503 -7.71 0.20 -9.61
C ASN A 503 -6.67 1.03 -8.84
N ALA A 504 -5.65 0.36 -8.28
CA ALA A 504 -4.55 1.04 -7.61
C ALA A 504 -3.75 1.93 -8.57
N ALA A 505 -3.54 1.47 -9.82
CA ALA A 505 -2.91 2.28 -10.84
C ALA A 505 -3.73 3.55 -11.18
N TRP A 506 -5.05 3.46 -11.13
CA TRP A 506 -5.90 4.62 -11.31
C TRP A 506 -5.74 5.64 -10.17
N ILE A 507 -5.69 5.19 -8.91
CA ILE A 507 -5.44 6.07 -7.75
C ILE A 507 -4.12 6.83 -7.89
N THR A 508 -3.09 6.19 -8.45
CA THR A 508 -1.78 6.80 -8.65
C THR A 508 -1.62 7.54 -9.99
N PHE A 509 -2.69 7.72 -10.77
CA PHE A 509 -2.65 8.34 -12.12
C PHE A 509 -1.76 7.61 -13.12
N ASP A 510 -1.56 6.30 -12.94
CA ASP A 510 -0.66 5.47 -13.75
C ASP A 510 -1.39 4.42 -14.61
N GLU A 511 -2.70 4.43 -14.67
CA GLU A 511 -3.48 3.41 -15.37
C GLU A 511 -3.15 3.30 -16.87
N ARG A 512 -2.56 4.34 -17.46
CA ARG A 512 -2.04 4.29 -18.83
C ARG A 512 -0.70 3.60 -18.93
N HIS A 513 0.04 3.51 -17.83
CA HIS A 513 1.42 3.02 -17.79
C HIS A 513 1.57 1.69 -17.07
N ARG A 514 0.70 1.32 -16.13
CA ARG A 514 0.76 0.07 -15.35
C ARG A 514 -0.63 -0.39 -14.88
N GLY A 515 -0.68 -1.42 -14.01
CA GLY A 515 -1.91 -1.97 -13.42
C GLY A 515 -2.58 -3.06 -14.24
N THR A 516 -2.23 -3.19 -15.52
CA THR A 516 -2.58 -4.33 -16.39
C THR A 516 -1.37 -4.74 -17.21
N LEU A 517 -1.29 -6.02 -17.62
CA LEU A 517 -0.26 -6.50 -18.52
C LEU A 517 -0.76 -6.34 -19.96
N THR A 518 -0.40 -5.24 -20.59
CA THR A 518 -0.73 -4.93 -21.99
C THR A 518 0.47 -4.33 -22.71
N PRO A 519 0.63 -4.58 -24.03
CA PRO A 519 1.72 -3.96 -24.79
C PRO A 519 1.72 -2.44 -24.67
N GLY A 520 2.90 -1.85 -24.53
CA GLY A 520 3.14 -0.42 -24.33
C GLY A 520 3.14 0.04 -22.86
N LYS A 521 2.72 -0.81 -21.91
CA LYS A 521 2.82 -0.52 -20.48
C LYS A 521 4.17 -0.92 -19.91
N LEU A 522 4.50 -0.35 -18.76
CA LEU A 522 5.69 -0.67 -18.00
C LEU A 522 5.69 -2.14 -17.60
N ALA A 523 6.85 -2.75 -17.63
CA ALA A 523 7.06 -4.12 -17.19
C ALA A 523 7.23 -4.17 -15.66
N ASP A 524 6.12 -3.88 -14.97
CA ASP A 524 5.95 -4.09 -13.54
C ASP A 524 5.07 -5.32 -13.35
N LEU A 525 5.64 -6.42 -12.85
CA LEU A 525 4.94 -7.70 -12.74
C LEU A 525 5.53 -8.60 -11.65
N ALA A 526 4.72 -9.56 -11.20
CA ALA A 526 5.13 -10.61 -10.28
C ALA A 526 4.84 -12.00 -10.86
N VAL A 527 5.79 -12.92 -10.66
CA VAL A 527 5.63 -14.36 -10.92
C VAL A 527 5.41 -15.03 -9.59
N LEU A 528 4.30 -15.72 -9.42
CA LEU A 528 3.89 -16.31 -8.15
C LEU A 528 4.39 -17.75 -7.97
N ASP A 529 4.60 -18.15 -6.72
CA ASP A 529 4.94 -19.52 -6.34
C ASP A 529 3.75 -20.48 -6.40
N ALA A 530 2.52 -19.95 -6.29
CA ALA A 530 1.29 -20.70 -6.29
C ALA A 530 0.27 -20.17 -7.32
N PRO A 531 -0.65 -21.03 -7.83
CA PRO A 531 -1.67 -20.61 -8.79
C PRO A 531 -2.79 -19.84 -8.09
N PHE A 532 -2.77 -18.52 -8.15
CA PHE A 532 -3.70 -17.63 -7.42
C PHE A 532 -5.18 -18.02 -7.55
N LEU A 533 -5.64 -18.36 -8.75
CA LEU A 533 -7.04 -18.70 -8.97
C LEU A 533 -7.46 -20.05 -8.38
N ARG A 534 -6.49 -20.96 -8.09
CA ARG A 534 -6.72 -22.32 -7.61
C ARG A 534 -6.24 -22.60 -6.19
N THR A 535 -5.39 -21.73 -5.62
CA THR A 535 -4.96 -21.81 -4.22
C THR A 535 -6.19 -21.83 -3.31
N PRO A 536 -6.31 -22.68 -2.30
CA PRO A 536 -7.40 -22.63 -1.34
C PRO A 536 -7.61 -21.22 -0.80
N ALA A 537 -8.87 -20.82 -0.60
CA ALA A 537 -9.18 -19.42 -0.29
C ALA A 537 -8.53 -18.96 1.03
N ASP A 538 -8.43 -19.85 2.00
CA ASP A 538 -7.81 -19.65 3.31
C ASP A 538 -6.27 -19.80 3.31
N GLN A 539 -5.67 -20.00 2.13
CA GLN A 539 -4.22 -20.09 1.92
C GLN A 539 -3.68 -19.00 0.98
N ILE A 540 -4.52 -18.06 0.56
CA ILE A 540 -4.09 -16.95 -0.32
C ILE A 540 -2.97 -16.14 0.36
N HIS A 541 -3.03 -15.96 1.67
CA HIS A 541 -2.01 -15.25 2.44
C HIS A 541 -0.61 -15.87 2.37
N SER A 542 -0.50 -17.14 2.02
CA SER A 542 0.79 -17.84 1.90
C SER A 542 1.49 -17.59 0.56
N ILE A 543 0.80 -17.04 -0.44
CA ILE A 543 1.37 -16.76 -1.76
C ILE A 543 2.55 -15.80 -1.64
N ARG A 544 3.62 -16.10 -2.39
CA ARG A 544 4.82 -15.27 -2.50
C ARG A 544 5.18 -15.09 -3.97
N SER A 545 5.94 -14.05 -4.26
CA SER A 545 6.58 -13.93 -5.56
C SER A 545 7.84 -14.76 -5.62
N VAL A 546 8.06 -15.49 -6.70
CA VAL A 546 9.35 -16.12 -7.01
C VAL A 546 10.22 -15.21 -7.90
N MET A 547 9.61 -14.23 -8.55
CA MET A 547 10.31 -13.19 -9.29
C MET A 547 9.44 -11.94 -9.37
N THR A 548 10.02 -10.80 -9.03
CA THR A 548 9.36 -9.49 -9.17
C THR A 548 10.18 -8.61 -10.09
N ILE A 549 9.50 -8.01 -11.06
CA ILE A 549 10.09 -7.09 -12.03
C ILE A 549 9.49 -5.71 -11.82
N VAL A 550 10.34 -4.70 -11.71
CA VAL A 550 9.98 -3.28 -11.64
C VAL A 550 10.81 -2.54 -12.70
N ASP A 551 10.16 -1.73 -13.51
CA ASP A 551 10.82 -0.96 -14.56
C ASP A 551 11.64 -1.86 -15.52
N GLY A 552 11.11 -3.04 -15.85
CA GLY A 552 11.79 -4.04 -16.68
C GLY A 552 12.97 -4.74 -16.00
N LYS A 553 13.31 -4.40 -14.77
CA LYS A 553 14.45 -4.96 -14.01
C LYS A 553 13.96 -5.98 -12.99
N VAL A 554 14.63 -7.13 -12.91
CA VAL A 554 14.38 -8.10 -11.84
C VAL A 554 14.91 -7.53 -10.52
N VAL A 555 13.99 -7.18 -9.61
CA VAL A 555 14.30 -6.63 -8.28
C VAL A 555 14.31 -7.70 -7.20
N TYR A 556 13.62 -8.81 -7.43
CA TYR A 556 13.61 -9.98 -6.55
C TYR A 556 13.54 -11.27 -7.38
N VAL A 557 14.28 -12.28 -6.96
CA VAL A 557 14.19 -13.65 -7.49
C VAL A 557 14.50 -14.67 -6.40
N ASP A 558 13.66 -15.68 -6.28
CA ASP A 558 13.94 -16.88 -5.49
C ASP A 558 14.68 -17.89 -6.38
N HIS A 559 16.00 -17.99 -6.20
CA HIS A 559 16.85 -18.90 -6.96
C HIS A 559 16.59 -20.39 -6.68
N ASN A 560 15.96 -20.73 -5.57
CA ASN A 560 15.59 -22.13 -5.25
C ASN A 560 14.32 -22.53 -6.00
N ALA A 561 13.38 -21.59 -6.17
CA ALA A 561 12.11 -21.87 -6.85
C ALA A 561 12.21 -21.75 -8.37
N LEU A 562 13.04 -20.85 -8.88
CA LEU A 562 13.32 -20.69 -10.32
C LEU A 562 14.74 -21.16 -10.60
N ARG A 563 14.89 -22.22 -11.43
CA ARG A 563 16.19 -22.61 -12.02
C ARG A 563 16.60 -21.52 -13.04
N VAL A 564 17.00 -20.37 -12.56
CA VAL A 564 17.56 -19.31 -13.38
C VAL A 564 19.04 -19.56 -13.49
N PRO A 565 19.63 -19.66 -14.71
CA PRO A 565 21.09 -19.57 -14.85
C PRO A 565 21.53 -18.27 -14.17
N ALA A 566 22.60 -18.35 -13.37
CA ALA A 566 23.07 -17.24 -12.54
C ALA A 566 22.96 -15.91 -13.29
N ILE A 567 22.11 -15.02 -12.80
CA ILE A 567 22.05 -13.64 -13.26
C ILE A 567 23.39 -13.05 -12.85
N ALA A 568 24.23 -12.69 -13.81
CA ALA A 568 25.35 -11.82 -13.51
C ALA A 568 24.75 -10.58 -12.85
N ALA A 569 24.83 -10.51 -11.53
CA ALA A 569 24.47 -9.31 -10.80
C ALA A 569 25.22 -8.18 -11.49
N ASN A 570 24.52 -7.17 -11.98
CA ASN A 570 25.13 -5.95 -12.45
C ASN A 570 25.99 -5.44 -11.29
N ARG A 571 27.29 -5.76 -11.33
CA ARG A 571 28.27 -5.14 -10.45
C ARG A 571 28.18 -3.65 -10.75
N LEU A 572 27.70 -2.89 -9.81
CA LEU A 572 27.97 -1.46 -9.77
C LEU A 572 29.47 -1.27 -10.01
N PRO A 573 29.90 -0.37 -10.92
CA PRO A 573 31.31 -0.16 -11.18
C PRO A 573 31.99 0.22 -9.86
N GLY A 574 32.80 -0.70 -9.35
CA GLY A 574 33.66 -0.46 -8.20
C GLY A 574 34.56 0.73 -8.51
N ARG A 575 34.48 1.76 -7.70
CA ARG A 575 35.53 2.80 -7.69
C ARG A 575 36.86 2.10 -7.44
N SER A 576 37.71 2.10 -8.45
CA SER A 576 39.13 1.75 -8.33
C SER A 576 39.74 2.66 -7.26
N SER A 577 40.21 2.05 -6.18
CA SER A 577 41.06 2.71 -5.21
C SER A 577 42.44 2.90 -5.87
N THR A 578 42.67 4.06 -6.47
CA THR A 578 44.03 4.52 -6.69
C THR A 578 44.58 5.10 -5.39
N LYS A 579 45.47 4.35 -4.78
CA LYS A 579 46.40 4.89 -3.77
C LYS A 579 47.23 6.02 -4.40
N ARG A 580 47.17 7.19 -3.80
CA ARG A 580 48.33 8.04 -3.48
C ARG A 580 47.96 8.99 -2.34
#